data_441c9c6ffafb44de30e99147e2dfd522
#
_entry.id   441c9c6ffafb44de30e99147e2dfd522
#
_cell.length_a   1.000
_cell.length_b   1.000
_cell.length_c   1.000
_cell.angle_alpha   90.00
_cell.angle_beta   90.00
_cell.angle_gamma   90.00
#
_symmetry.space_group_name_H-M   'P 1'
#
loop_
_entity.id
_entity.type
_entity.pdbx_description
1 polymer ?
#
loop_
_entity_poly.entity_id
_entity_poly.type
_entity_poly.pdbx_seq_one_letter_code
_entity_poly.pdbx_strand_id
1 'polypeptide(L)'
;MALENLTLLVNGRQAFPEIIRCIDEAQTSLEINMFIWRDDRIGNRMAQAVLAAADRGVTVYISVDRYGVVLEKCEECKRSFFHKEQTLTEKMKSRLLEVFYPENTQPGAVKDEHTDLYQRIMAHPNIRVSADVFKADHSKFYIIDDRILFLGGVNIEDKENGQDLSGRVYGDYMARLEGEEYVRAFREKLATGRDTLEDVFFGLNQKEPVRRFEMEELYLDLINGAQQELHITMAYFSPLEHFVEAILAAHRRGVKVTVLIPQRANFQNDSNRRTICQLLKGSNGGIRVWLSPKMLHTKLVMNEKTISFGSTNITKKAFNQLDELNLFVPNDDSEFAKAMLESIASDIRISQPVTAPGEVEYNRLIAWLEGFMV
;
A
#
# COMPACT_ATOMS: atom_id res chain seq x y z
N MET A 1 24.65 3.15 -11.74
CA MET A 1 24.72 4.29 -10.78
C MET A 1 24.31 3.74 -9.43
N ALA A 2 25.01 4.06 -8.38
CA ALA A 2 24.71 3.48 -7.07
C ALA A 2 23.31 3.93 -6.58
N LEU A 3 22.58 3.06 -5.92
CA LEU A 3 21.30 3.34 -5.26
C LEU A 3 21.45 4.32 -4.05
N GLU A 4 22.47 5.20 -4.12
CA GLU A 4 22.80 6.17 -3.04
C GLU A 4 21.67 7.15 -2.75
N ASN A 5 20.80 7.39 -3.74
CA ASN A 5 19.66 8.31 -3.64
C ASN A 5 18.32 7.62 -3.37
N LEU A 6 18.34 6.36 -2.98
CA LEU A 6 17.16 5.57 -2.65
C LEU A 6 17.14 5.26 -1.16
N THR A 7 16.08 5.67 -0.47
CA THR A 7 15.92 5.46 0.97
C THR A 7 14.63 4.71 1.26
N LEU A 8 14.71 3.65 2.04
CA LEU A 8 13.55 2.96 2.59
C LEU A 8 13.04 3.68 3.84
N LEU A 9 11.76 3.95 3.89
CA LEU A 9 11.07 4.53 5.05
C LEU A 9 10.08 3.49 5.58
N VAL A 10 10.36 3.00 6.77
CA VAL A 10 9.56 1.95 7.41
C VAL A 10 8.45 2.60 8.23
N ASN A 11 7.21 2.32 7.85
CA ASN A 11 5.98 2.86 8.43
C ASN A 11 5.82 4.39 8.30
N GLY A 12 4.63 4.87 8.58
CA GLY A 12 4.34 6.31 8.59
C GLY A 12 5.19 7.10 9.57
N ARG A 13 5.68 6.46 10.66
CA ARG A 13 6.58 7.13 11.64
C ARG A 13 7.88 7.63 11.04
N GLN A 14 8.42 6.95 10.02
CA GLN A 14 9.57 7.43 9.26
C GLN A 14 9.14 8.23 8.04
N ALA A 15 8.07 7.80 7.35
CA ALA A 15 7.64 8.41 6.10
C ALA A 15 7.10 9.84 6.30
N PHE A 16 6.17 10.06 7.21
CA PHE A 16 5.52 11.37 7.34
C PHE A 16 6.45 12.51 7.78
N PRO A 17 7.35 12.35 8.77
CA PRO A 17 8.29 13.41 9.09
C PRO A 17 9.16 13.80 7.89
N GLU A 18 9.61 12.83 7.11
CA GLU A 18 10.47 13.06 5.95
C GLU A 18 9.69 13.71 4.79
N ILE A 19 8.48 13.22 4.48
CA ILE A 19 7.60 13.82 3.48
C ILE A 19 7.27 15.28 3.85
N ILE A 20 6.87 15.54 5.10
CA ILE A 20 6.54 16.88 5.56
C ILE A 20 7.76 17.79 5.48
N ARG A 21 8.95 17.33 5.89
CA ARG A 21 10.19 18.09 5.76
C ARG A 21 10.44 18.51 4.30
N CYS A 22 10.31 17.57 3.36
CA CYS A 22 10.48 17.87 1.93
C CYS A 22 9.40 18.85 1.41
N ILE A 23 8.15 18.74 1.89
CA ILE A 23 7.08 19.71 1.54
C ILE A 23 7.40 21.11 2.12
N ASP A 24 7.92 21.19 3.35
CA ASP A 24 8.31 22.45 3.98
C ASP A 24 9.48 23.12 3.22
N GLU A 25 10.34 22.35 2.58
CA GLU A 25 11.47 22.81 1.77
C GLU A 25 11.11 23.06 0.29
N ALA A 26 9.94 22.63 -0.18
CA ALA A 26 9.49 22.77 -1.56
C ALA A 26 9.47 24.23 -2.04
N GLN A 27 9.95 24.42 -3.30
CA GLN A 27 10.12 25.75 -3.90
C GLN A 27 9.18 26.00 -5.09
N THR A 28 8.84 24.96 -5.87
CA THR A 28 8.16 25.14 -7.16
C THR A 28 6.87 24.35 -7.27
N SER A 29 6.89 23.08 -6.97
CA SER A 29 5.75 22.18 -7.23
C SER A 29 5.62 21.06 -6.21
N LEU A 30 4.37 20.67 -5.97
CA LEU A 30 4.00 19.53 -5.15
C LEU A 30 2.83 18.79 -5.81
N GLU A 31 3.04 17.51 -6.11
CA GLU A 31 1.98 16.62 -6.58
C GLU A 31 1.78 15.49 -5.56
N ILE A 32 0.53 15.26 -5.17
CA ILE A 32 0.13 14.21 -4.24
C ILE A 32 -0.93 13.36 -4.90
N ASN A 33 -0.70 12.06 -5.04
CA ASN A 33 -1.72 11.08 -5.39
C ASN A 33 -1.93 10.14 -4.21
N MET A 34 -3.17 10.03 -3.74
CA MET A 34 -3.48 9.31 -2.50
C MET A 34 -4.81 8.57 -2.60
N PHE A 35 -4.84 7.35 -2.10
CA PHE A 35 -6.08 6.58 -2.01
C PHE A 35 -6.92 6.97 -0.79
N ILE A 36 -6.29 7.10 0.38
CA ILE A 36 -6.93 7.50 1.64
C ILE A 36 -6.19 8.71 2.23
N TRP A 37 -6.94 9.77 2.51
CA TRP A 37 -6.50 10.91 3.32
C TRP A 37 -7.55 11.22 4.37
N ARG A 38 -7.26 10.89 5.63
CA ARG A 38 -8.21 11.03 6.73
C ARG A 38 -8.16 12.42 7.39
N ASP A 39 -9.31 12.80 7.96
CA ASP A 39 -9.42 13.97 8.84
C ASP A 39 -9.02 13.55 10.27
N ASP A 40 -7.74 13.32 10.47
CA ASP A 40 -7.11 12.95 11.74
C ASP A 40 -5.82 13.77 11.96
N ARG A 41 -5.05 13.47 13.00
CA ARG A 41 -3.88 14.28 13.37
C ARG A 41 -2.84 14.37 12.26
N ILE A 42 -2.48 13.24 11.67
CA ILE A 42 -1.48 13.25 10.59
C ILE A 42 -2.03 13.83 9.30
N GLY A 43 -3.31 13.55 8.99
CA GLY A 43 -3.99 14.14 7.84
C GLY A 43 -4.05 15.67 7.92
N ASN A 44 -4.36 16.20 9.10
CA ASN A 44 -4.40 17.65 9.34
C ASN A 44 -2.99 18.28 9.33
N ARG A 45 -1.99 17.59 9.88
CA ARG A 45 -0.60 18.05 9.83
C ARG A 45 -0.08 18.11 8.39
N MET A 46 -0.39 17.10 7.58
CA MET A 46 -0.09 17.09 6.14
C MET A 46 -0.78 18.25 5.42
N ALA A 47 -2.06 18.49 5.71
CA ALA A 47 -2.81 19.62 5.15
C ALA A 47 -2.21 20.98 5.52
N GLN A 48 -1.73 21.14 6.74
CA GLN A 48 -1.03 22.35 7.19
C GLN A 48 0.28 22.57 6.40
N ALA A 49 1.10 21.51 6.21
CA ALA A 49 2.33 21.62 5.44
C ALA A 49 2.06 21.97 3.96
N VAL A 50 1.02 21.37 3.37
CA VAL A 50 0.57 21.68 2.00
C VAL A 50 0.13 23.14 1.87
N LEU A 51 -0.68 23.65 2.80
CA LEU A 51 -1.09 25.06 2.81
C LEU A 51 0.12 25.99 2.94
N ALA A 52 1.03 25.70 3.86
CA ALA A 52 2.24 26.51 4.06
C ALA A 52 3.13 26.53 2.79
N ALA A 53 3.24 25.41 2.05
CA ALA A 53 3.93 25.38 0.78
C ALA A 53 3.22 26.24 -0.28
N ALA A 54 1.91 26.14 -0.39
CA ALA A 54 1.11 26.94 -1.32
C ALA A 54 1.16 28.44 -0.97
N ASP A 55 1.16 28.82 0.32
CA ASP A 55 1.34 30.21 0.78
C ASP A 55 2.72 30.78 0.40
N ARG A 56 3.75 29.93 0.27
CA ARG A 56 5.07 30.30 -0.26
C ARG A 56 5.11 30.46 -1.78
N GLY A 57 4.05 30.09 -2.50
CA GLY A 57 3.94 30.16 -3.95
C GLY A 57 4.16 28.83 -4.67
N VAL A 58 4.31 27.72 -3.95
CA VAL A 58 4.40 26.38 -4.55
C VAL A 58 3.08 26.03 -5.23
N THR A 59 3.16 25.53 -6.47
CA THR A 59 2.00 25.02 -7.20
C THR A 59 1.69 23.61 -6.72
N VAL A 60 0.48 23.39 -6.18
CA VAL A 60 0.09 22.12 -5.58
C VAL A 60 -1.02 21.46 -6.39
N TYR A 61 -0.84 20.18 -6.70
CA TYR A 61 -1.86 19.30 -7.25
C TYR A 61 -2.12 18.12 -6.31
N ILE A 62 -3.38 17.93 -5.92
CA ILE A 62 -3.82 16.85 -5.04
C ILE A 62 -4.83 15.99 -5.78
N SER A 63 -4.57 14.69 -5.86
CA SER A 63 -5.50 13.68 -6.37
C SER A 63 -5.84 12.71 -5.23
N VAL A 64 -7.12 12.61 -4.88
CA VAL A 64 -7.62 11.64 -3.89
C VAL A 64 -8.77 10.85 -4.50
N ASP A 65 -8.73 9.52 -4.36
CA ASP A 65 -9.75 8.67 -4.93
C ASP A 65 -11.03 8.66 -4.09
N ARG A 66 -12.16 8.96 -4.71
CA ARG A 66 -13.47 8.87 -4.05
C ARG A 66 -13.85 7.43 -3.64
N TYR A 67 -13.27 6.41 -4.27
CA TYR A 67 -13.50 5.02 -3.89
C TYR A 67 -12.98 4.70 -2.48
N GLY A 68 -11.89 5.34 -2.06
CA GLY A 68 -11.35 5.25 -0.70
C GLY A 68 -12.38 5.63 0.37
N VAL A 69 -13.23 6.64 0.11
CA VAL A 69 -14.27 7.12 1.04
C VAL A 69 -15.26 6.03 1.45
N VAL A 70 -15.63 5.14 0.53
CA VAL A 70 -16.55 4.03 0.83
C VAL A 70 -15.92 3.06 1.81
N LEU A 71 -14.62 2.77 1.64
CA LEU A 71 -13.84 1.90 2.51
C LEU A 71 -13.52 2.57 3.85
N GLU A 72 -13.18 3.86 3.84
CA GLU A 72 -12.86 4.63 5.04
C GLU A 72 -13.97 4.60 6.08
N LYS A 73 -15.23 4.70 5.66
CA LYS A 73 -16.35 4.66 6.58
C LYS A 73 -16.58 3.30 7.20
N CYS A 74 -16.32 2.23 6.45
CA CYS A 74 -16.45 0.86 6.95
C CYS A 74 -15.39 0.55 8.01
N GLU A 75 -14.22 1.17 7.87
CA GLU A 75 -13.12 1.02 8.79
C GLU A 75 -13.11 2.16 9.82
N GLU A 76 -13.57 1.89 11.05
CA GLU A 76 -13.47 2.77 12.22
C GLU A 76 -14.37 4.03 12.20
N CYS A 77 -15.35 4.15 11.31
CA CYS A 77 -16.22 5.33 11.20
C CYS A 77 -15.49 6.67 11.08
N LYS A 78 -14.25 6.68 10.59
CA LYS A 78 -13.44 7.88 10.43
C LYS A 78 -13.85 8.68 9.20
N ARG A 79 -13.63 9.99 9.25
CA ARG A 79 -13.97 10.91 8.15
C ARG A 79 -12.82 11.04 7.18
N SER A 80 -13.15 11.12 5.89
CA SER A 80 -12.23 11.59 4.86
C SER A 80 -11.97 13.08 5.02
N PHE A 81 -10.74 13.52 4.75
CA PHE A 81 -10.38 14.94 4.75
C PHE A 81 -11.10 15.70 3.63
N PHE A 82 -11.21 15.12 2.42
CA PHE A 82 -11.80 15.79 1.26
C PHE A 82 -13.27 15.49 1.02
N HIS A 83 -13.81 14.39 1.56
CA HIS A 83 -15.16 13.93 1.28
C HIS A 83 -16.04 13.94 2.54
N LYS A 84 -16.65 15.09 2.81
CA LYS A 84 -17.44 15.28 4.05
C LYS A 84 -18.86 14.70 3.96
N GLU A 85 -19.44 14.54 2.76
CA GLU A 85 -20.78 14.02 2.57
C GLU A 85 -20.78 12.77 1.67
N GLN A 86 -21.41 11.71 2.17
CA GLN A 86 -21.65 10.50 1.38
C GLN A 86 -23.03 10.54 0.73
N THR A 87 -23.09 10.13 -0.53
CA THR A 87 -24.34 9.86 -1.22
C THR A 87 -25.09 8.69 -0.60
N LEU A 88 -26.41 8.56 -0.86
CA LEU A 88 -27.22 7.42 -0.38
C LEU A 88 -26.65 6.08 -0.86
N THR A 89 -26.15 6.03 -2.09
CA THR A 89 -25.52 4.83 -2.68
C THR A 89 -24.22 4.45 -1.97
N GLU A 90 -23.40 5.41 -1.60
CA GLU A 90 -22.15 5.18 -0.84
C GLU A 90 -22.47 4.70 0.57
N LYS A 91 -23.48 5.29 1.22
CA LYS A 91 -23.95 4.82 2.55
C LYS A 91 -24.46 3.38 2.51
N MET A 92 -25.18 2.98 1.46
CA MET A 92 -25.64 1.59 1.29
C MET A 92 -24.47 0.63 1.05
N LYS A 93 -23.52 0.99 0.18
CA LYS A 93 -22.32 0.18 -0.08
C LYS A 93 -21.46 0.04 1.18
N SER A 94 -21.25 1.12 1.93
CA SER A 94 -20.50 1.09 3.20
C SER A 94 -21.15 0.13 4.21
N ARG A 95 -22.48 0.19 4.38
CA ARG A 95 -23.20 -0.72 5.28
C ARG A 95 -23.08 -2.19 4.88
N LEU A 96 -23.07 -2.48 3.59
CA LEU A 96 -22.89 -3.85 3.10
C LEU A 96 -21.47 -4.35 3.40
N LEU A 97 -20.47 -3.48 3.28
CA LEU A 97 -19.08 -3.80 3.54
C LEU A 97 -18.75 -3.93 5.05
N GLU A 98 -19.48 -3.23 5.94
CA GLU A 98 -19.30 -3.31 7.39
C GLU A 98 -19.32 -4.77 7.93
N VAL A 99 -20.09 -5.65 7.27
CA VAL A 99 -20.20 -7.08 7.66
C VAL A 99 -18.84 -7.81 7.50
N PHE A 100 -17.95 -7.32 6.66
CA PHE A 100 -16.66 -7.95 6.33
C PHE A 100 -15.49 -7.37 7.12
N TYR A 101 -15.72 -6.33 7.93
CA TYR A 101 -14.72 -5.79 8.85
C TYR A 101 -14.88 -6.46 10.23
N PRO A 102 -13.96 -7.34 10.65
CA PRO A 102 -14.10 -8.14 11.88
C PRO A 102 -14.03 -7.31 13.17
N GLU A 103 -13.62 -6.07 13.09
CA GLU A 103 -13.50 -5.17 14.24
C GLU A 103 -14.05 -3.78 13.91
N ASN A 104 -15.35 -3.59 14.21
CA ASN A 104 -15.89 -2.24 14.34
C ASN A 104 -15.44 -1.68 15.70
N THR A 105 -14.34 -0.94 15.71
CA THR A 105 -14.02 -0.11 16.87
C THR A 105 -15.11 0.93 17.02
N GLN A 106 -15.63 1.09 18.24
CA GLN A 106 -16.70 2.04 18.53
C GLN A 106 -16.31 3.44 18.01
N PRO A 107 -17.22 4.17 17.35
CA PRO A 107 -16.94 5.50 16.87
C PRO A 107 -16.64 6.39 18.07
N GLY A 108 -15.39 6.70 18.31
CA GLY A 108 -15.02 7.85 19.07
C GLY A 108 -15.59 9.05 18.34
N ALA A 109 -16.44 9.86 18.99
CA ALA A 109 -16.93 11.09 18.40
C ALA A 109 -15.73 11.98 18.09
N VAL A 110 -15.21 11.91 16.85
CA VAL A 110 -14.21 12.85 16.36
C VAL A 110 -14.93 14.18 16.21
N LYS A 111 -14.63 15.13 17.09
CA LYS A 111 -15.13 16.50 16.99
C LYS A 111 -14.63 17.10 15.68
N ASP A 112 -15.47 17.89 15.02
CA ASP A 112 -15.17 18.67 13.82
C ASP A 112 -14.17 19.81 14.16
N GLU A 113 -12.90 19.49 14.44
CA GLU A 113 -11.93 20.51 14.85
C GLU A 113 -11.27 21.24 13.66
N HIS A 114 -11.40 20.75 12.42
CA HIS A 114 -10.58 21.27 11.30
C HIS A 114 -11.35 21.59 10.01
N THR A 115 -12.61 21.94 10.08
CA THR A 115 -13.41 22.40 8.93
C THR A 115 -12.75 23.56 8.17
N ASP A 116 -11.96 24.38 8.86
CA ASP A 116 -11.23 25.53 8.31
C ASP A 116 -10.10 25.11 7.35
N LEU A 117 -9.31 24.08 7.68
CA LEU A 117 -8.20 23.62 6.82
C LEU A 117 -8.69 23.14 5.44
N TYR A 118 -9.77 22.35 5.42
CA TYR A 118 -10.37 21.90 4.16
C TYR A 118 -10.81 23.09 3.30
N GLN A 119 -11.55 24.07 3.89
CA GLN A 119 -12.02 25.24 3.16
C GLN A 119 -10.87 26.09 2.62
N ARG A 120 -9.81 26.25 3.41
CA ARG A 120 -8.59 26.98 3.00
C ARG A 120 -7.90 26.29 1.83
N ILE A 121 -7.72 24.95 1.87
CA ILE A 121 -7.15 24.18 0.76
C ILE A 121 -7.99 24.35 -0.50
N MET A 122 -9.32 24.17 -0.41
CA MET A 122 -10.21 24.23 -1.56
C MET A 122 -10.32 25.64 -2.17
N ALA A 123 -10.09 26.68 -1.40
CA ALA A 123 -10.13 28.06 -1.85
C ALA A 123 -8.77 28.62 -2.28
N HIS A 124 -7.67 27.90 -2.05
CA HIS A 124 -6.32 28.42 -2.27
C HIS A 124 -5.99 28.49 -3.77
N PRO A 125 -5.51 29.65 -4.31
CA PRO A 125 -5.30 29.84 -5.75
C PRO A 125 -4.20 28.94 -6.33
N ASN A 126 -3.21 28.54 -5.51
CA ASN A 126 -2.09 27.70 -5.91
C ASN A 126 -2.37 26.19 -5.71
N ILE A 127 -3.55 25.80 -5.20
CA ILE A 127 -3.91 24.40 -4.96
C ILE A 127 -5.03 23.98 -5.92
N ARG A 128 -4.81 22.86 -6.58
CA ARG A 128 -5.84 22.18 -7.40
C ARG A 128 -6.11 20.81 -6.80
N VAL A 129 -7.38 20.53 -6.50
CA VAL A 129 -7.81 19.26 -5.91
C VAL A 129 -8.72 18.51 -6.88
N SER A 130 -8.39 17.23 -7.12
CA SER A 130 -9.21 16.27 -7.86
C SER A 130 -9.62 15.15 -6.90
N ALA A 131 -10.78 15.28 -6.25
CA ALA A 131 -11.26 14.36 -5.23
C ALA A 131 -12.62 13.72 -5.54
N ASP A 132 -13.40 14.26 -6.48
CA ASP A 132 -14.80 13.86 -6.71
C ASP A 132 -14.99 12.72 -7.72
N VAL A 133 -13.91 12.08 -8.17
CA VAL A 133 -13.93 11.05 -9.20
C VAL A 133 -13.62 9.67 -8.60
N PHE A 134 -14.47 8.69 -8.92
CA PHE A 134 -14.18 7.28 -8.66
C PHE A 134 -13.17 6.77 -9.69
N LYS A 135 -11.89 6.84 -9.37
CA LYS A 135 -10.80 6.39 -10.26
C LYS A 135 -10.50 4.90 -10.04
N ALA A 136 -10.76 4.39 -8.86
CA ALA A 136 -10.26 3.11 -8.36
C ALA A 136 -8.71 3.05 -8.48
N ASP A 137 -8.07 4.15 -8.11
CA ASP A 137 -6.62 4.33 -8.09
C ASP A 137 -6.10 4.08 -6.67
N HIS A 138 -5.46 2.93 -6.50
CA HIS A 138 -4.89 2.51 -5.22
C HIS A 138 -3.42 2.91 -5.06
N SER A 139 -2.82 3.57 -6.04
CA SER A 139 -1.43 4.06 -5.97
C SER A 139 -1.28 5.22 -4.98
N LYS A 140 -0.10 5.35 -4.40
CA LYS A 140 0.25 6.43 -3.46
C LYS A 140 1.63 6.94 -3.79
N PHE A 141 1.71 8.22 -4.13
CA PHE A 141 2.98 8.88 -4.42
C PHE A 141 2.94 10.38 -4.14
N TYR A 142 4.13 10.95 -3.97
CA TYR A 142 4.36 12.38 -3.90
C TYR A 142 5.50 12.74 -4.85
N ILE A 143 5.35 13.83 -5.59
CA ILE A 143 6.45 14.43 -6.38
C ILE A 143 6.66 15.86 -5.87
N ILE A 144 7.90 16.19 -5.52
CA ILE A 144 8.27 17.47 -4.97
C ILE A 144 9.36 18.07 -5.83
N ASP A 145 9.09 19.28 -6.36
CA ASP A 145 10.01 20.07 -7.20
C ASP A 145 10.57 19.33 -8.42
N ASP A 146 9.82 18.35 -8.96
CA ASP A 146 10.27 17.42 -10.01
C ASP A 146 11.61 16.73 -9.74
N ARG A 147 12.01 16.66 -8.47
CA ARG A 147 13.31 16.14 -8.02
C ARG A 147 13.19 15.01 -7.00
N ILE A 148 12.17 15.04 -6.17
CA ILE A 148 11.96 14.01 -5.11
C ILE A 148 10.67 13.26 -5.41
N LEU A 149 10.76 11.93 -5.46
CA LEU A 149 9.62 11.03 -5.57
C LEU A 149 9.51 10.19 -4.30
N PHE A 150 8.34 10.22 -3.65
CA PHE A 150 7.96 9.22 -2.67
C PHE A 150 6.90 8.31 -3.27
N LEU A 151 7.00 7.00 -3.06
CA LEU A 151 5.98 6.03 -3.43
C LEU A 151 5.98 4.82 -2.50
N GLY A 152 4.83 4.17 -2.35
CA GLY A 152 4.70 2.98 -1.49
C GLY A 152 3.27 2.64 -1.13
N GLY A 153 3.08 1.97 0.01
CA GLY A 153 1.78 1.52 0.48
C GLY A 153 1.10 2.44 1.50
N VAL A 154 1.82 3.40 2.10
CA VAL A 154 1.39 4.21 3.26
C VAL A 154 0.32 5.22 2.87
N ASN A 155 -0.87 5.15 3.48
CA ASN A 155 -1.94 6.13 3.36
C ASN A 155 -1.75 7.28 4.37
N ILE A 156 -2.39 8.43 4.14
CA ILE A 156 -2.36 9.56 5.08
C ILE A 156 -3.41 9.33 6.18
N GLU A 157 -3.02 8.64 7.25
CA GLU A 157 -3.89 8.34 8.39
C GLU A 157 -3.08 8.00 9.66
N ASP A 158 -3.64 8.32 10.84
CA ASP A 158 -2.98 8.16 12.15
C ASP A 158 -2.53 6.73 12.42
N LYS A 159 -3.26 5.72 11.96
CA LYS A 159 -2.91 4.31 12.17
C LYS A 159 -1.57 3.93 11.50
N GLU A 160 -1.29 4.47 10.33
CA GLU A 160 -0.01 4.28 9.63
C GLU A 160 1.16 4.96 10.39
N ASN A 161 0.85 6.01 11.16
CA ASN A 161 1.81 6.72 12.00
C ASN A 161 1.96 6.10 13.41
N GLY A 162 1.37 4.94 13.65
CA GLY A 162 1.39 4.27 14.95
C GLY A 162 0.57 4.97 16.02
N GLN A 163 -0.45 5.71 15.64
CA GLN A 163 -1.38 6.44 16.50
C GLN A 163 -2.81 5.91 16.37
N ASP A 164 -2.95 4.63 16.05
CA ASP A 164 -4.25 4.00 15.97
C ASP A 164 -4.95 3.94 17.33
N LEU A 165 -6.21 4.36 17.37
CA LEU A 165 -7.05 4.37 18.59
C LEU A 165 -7.33 2.97 19.13
N SER A 166 -7.31 1.95 18.29
CA SER A 166 -7.46 0.54 18.68
C SER A 166 -6.19 -0.04 19.30
N GLY A 167 -5.08 0.68 19.30
CA GLY A 167 -3.77 0.22 19.75
C GLY A 167 -3.08 -0.74 18.77
N ARG A 168 -3.62 -0.95 17.57
CA ARG A 168 -2.96 -1.74 16.54
C ARG A 168 -1.73 -1.03 16.00
N VAL A 169 -0.70 -1.79 15.73
CA VAL A 169 0.49 -1.30 15.03
C VAL A 169 0.36 -1.71 13.57
N TYR A 170 0.34 -0.73 12.68
CA TYR A 170 0.37 -0.94 11.24
C TYR A 170 1.82 -1.01 10.75
N GLY A 171 2.05 -1.82 9.72
CA GLY A 171 3.35 -1.96 9.07
C GLY A 171 3.20 -1.80 7.57
N ASP A 172 3.93 -0.84 6.97
CA ASP A 172 4.00 -0.65 5.52
C ASP A 172 5.31 0.08 5.15
N TYR A 173 5.58 0.21 3.88
CA TYR A 173 6.81 0.81 3.35
C TYR A 173 6.52 1.97 2.41
N MET A 174 7.45 2.95 2.44
CA MET A 174 7.57 4.03 1.47
C MET A 174 9.02 4.10 1.00
N ALA A 175 9.24 4.35 -0.28
CA ALA A 175 10.54 4.73 -0.81
C ALA A 175 10.62 6.24 -0.99
N ARG A 176 11.80 6.81 -0.76
CA ARG A 176 12.20 8.14 -1.20
C ARG A 176 13.28 7.98 -2.26
N LEU A 177 13.02 8.49 -3.46
CA LEU A 177 13.97 8.57 -4.57
C LEU A 177 14.30 10.05 -4.79
N GLU A 178 15.58 10.40 -4.72
CA GLU A 178 16.04 11.76 -4.94
C GLU A 178 16.86 11.85 -6.23
N GLY A 179 16.39 12.64 -7.19
CA GLY A 179 16.99 12.87 -8.49
C GLY A 179 15.94 13.16 -9.55
N GLU A 180 16.19 14.13 -10.42
CA GLU A 180 15.29 14.46 -11.55
C GLU A 180 15.10 13.27 -12.50
N GLU A 181 16.08 12.40 -12.61
CA GLU A 181 16.04 11.19 -13.44
C GLU A 181 14.94 10.22 -12.98
N TYR A 182 14.75 10.04 -11.67
CA TYR A 182 13.71 9.18 -11.13
C TYR A 182 12.33 9.75 -11.40
N VAL A 183 12.14 11.04 -11.19
CA VAL A 183 10.86 11.70 -11.44
C VAL A 183 10.53 11.66 -12.93
N ARG A 184 11.50 11.95 -13.80
CA ARG A 184 11.34 11.88 -15.25
C ARG A 184 10.99 10.47 -15.71
N ALA A 185 11.69 9.45 -15.21
CA ALA A 185 11.42 8.06 -15.53
C ALA A 185 10.02 7.63 -15.06
N PHE A 186 9.62 8.05 -13.86
CA PHE A 186 8.28 7.80 -13.33
C PHE A 186 7.18 8.45 -14.19
N ARG A 187 7.36 9.72 -14.58
CA ARG A 187 6.42 10.40 -15.47
C ARG A 187 6.36 9.76 -16.86
N GLU A 188 7.50 9.33 -17.40
CA GLU A 188 7.56 8.61 -18.69
C GLU A 188 6.83 7.28 -18.58
N LYS A 189 7.03 6.53 -17.47
CA LYS A 189 6.30 5.29 -17.20
C LYS A 189 4.79 5.51 -17.14
N LEU A 190 4.32 6.53 -16.42
CA LEU A 190 2.90 6.90 -16.35
C LEU A 190 2.34 7.28 -17.72
N ALA A 191 3.09 8.04 -18.52
CA ALA A 191 2.61 8.57 -19.79
C ALA A 191 2.63 7.52 -20.91
N THR A 192 3.67 6.67 -20.96
CA THR A 192 3.92 5.77 -22.10
C THR A 192 4.00 4.30 -21.73
N GLY A 193 4.17 3.99 -20.44
CA GLY A 193 4.42 2.66 -19.92
C GLY A 193 5.85 2.16 -20.12
N ARG A 194 6.78 2.99 -20.55
CA ARG A 194 8.19 2.59 -20.77
C ARG A 194 9.00 2.80 -19.50
N ASP A 195 9.85 1.83 -19.20
CA ASP A 195 10.90 1.96 -18.20
C ASP A 195 12.15 2.56 -18.88
N THR A 196 12.78 3.51 -18.20
CA THR A 196 13.97 4.24 -18.71
C THR A 196 15.17 4.17 -17.78
N LEU A 197 15.01 3.51 -16.61
CA LEU A 197 16.10 3.24 -15.67
C LEU A 197 16.56 1.78 -15.82
N GLU A 198 17.85 1.53 -15.56
CA GLU A 198 18.44 0.19 -15.72
C GLU A 198 18.25 -0.68 -14.47
N ASP A 199 18.46 -0.11 -13.26
CA ASP A 199 18.52 -0.85 -12.02
C ASP A 199 17.21 -0.80 -11.21
N VAL A 200 16.33 0.14 -11.52
CA VAL A 200 15.08 0.39 -10.81
C VAL A 200 13.98 0.55 -11.83
N PHE A 201 12.83 -0.08 -11.63
CA PHE A 201 11.68 0.16 -12.49
C PHE A 201 10.36 0.22 -11.72
N PHE A 202 9.36 0.78 -12.36
CA PHE A 202 8.03 0.96 -11.79
C PHE A 202 7.06 -0.05 -12.42
N GLY A 203 6.46 -0.91 -11.59
CA GLY A 203 5.36 -1.76 -12.02
C GLY A 203 4.03 -1.04 -11.89
N LEU A 204 3.23 -1.04 -12.95
CA LEU A 204 1.97 -0.31 -13.02
C LEU A 204 0.79 -1.20 -13.40
N ASN A 205 -0.33 -1.01 -12.69
CA ASN A 205 -1.64 -1.20 -13.26
C ASN A 205 -2.26 0.18 -13.42
N GLN A 206 -2.71 0.52 -14.63
CA GLN A 206 -3.20 1.86 -14.96
C GLN A 206 -4.27 1.76 -16.05
N LYS A 207 -5.38 2.49 -15.86
CA LYS A 207 -6.47 2.56 -16.84
C LYS A 207 -6.25 3.68 -17.87
N GLU A 208 -5.73 4.83 -17.41
CA GLU A 208 -5.52 6.03 -18.22
C GLU A 208 -4.13 6.63 -17.91
N PRO A 209 -3.45 7.32 -18.81
CA PRO A 209 -3.83 7.57 -20.21
C PRO A 209 -3.59 6.37 -21.14
N VAL A 210 -2.73 5.44 -20.75
CA VAL A 210 -2.43 4.21 -21.51
C VAL A 210 -2.85 3.02 -20.65
N ARG A 211 -3.86 2.28 -21.11
CA ARG A 211 -4.33 1.11 -20.38
C ARG A 211 -3.25 0.04 -20.29
N ARG A 212 -2.87 -0.30 -19.06
CA ARG A 212 -1.83 -1.29 -18.74
C ARG A 212 -2.17 -2.01 -17.43
N PHE A 213 -2.02 -3.31 -17.43
CA PHE A 213 -2.15 -4.15 -16.23
C PHE A 213 -1.02 -5.17 -16.26
N GLU A 214 0.14 -4.80 -15.70
CA GLU A 214 1.38 -5.60 -15.76
C GLU A 214 1.74 -6.26 -14.42
N MET A 215 1.12 -5.85 -13.31
CA MET A 215 1.51 -6.31 -11.98
C MET A 215 1.30 -7.81 -11.76
N GLU A 216 0.30 -8.41 -12.41
CA GLU A 216 0.07 -9.87 -12.34
C GLU A 216 1.27 -10.62 -12.93
N GLU A 217 1.71 -10.24 -14.14
CA GLU A 217 2.84 -10.84 -14.84
C GLU A 217 4.15 -10.62 -14.08
N LEU A 218 4.41 -9.37 -13.63
CA LEU A 218 5.62 -9.02 -12.88
C LEU A 218 5.76 -9.81 -11.57
N TYR A 219 4.68 -10.03 -10.85
CA TYR A 219 4.72 -10.84 -9.64
C TYR A 219 4.92 -12.33 -9.96
N LEU A 220 4.30 -12.84 -11.03
CA LEU A 220 4.53 -14.22 -11.47
C LEU A 220 5.99 -14.43 -11.92
N ASP A 221 6.58 -13.44 -12.58
CA ASP A 221 7.98 -13.48 -12.98
C ASP A 221 8.92 -13.55 -11.77
N LEU A 222 8.66 -12.75 -10.71
CA LEU A 222 9.41 -12.85 -9.46
C LEU A 222 9.29 -14.25 -8.82
N ILE A 223 8.09 -14.80 -8.75
CA ILE A 223 7.82 -16.11 -8.15
C ILE A 223 8.46 -17.24 -8.97
N ASN A 224 8.28 -17.20 -10.29
CA ASN A 224 8.82 -18.23 -11.20
C ASN A 224 10.33 -18.12 -11.34
N GLY A 225 10.89 -16.91 -11.28
CA GLY A 225 12.32 -16.64 -11.35
C GLY A 225 13.11 -16.98 -10.09
N ALA A 226 12.42 -17.16 -8.94
CA ALA A 226 13.04 -17.52 -7.68
C ALA A 226 13.78 -18.87 -7.75
N GLN A 227 15.03 -18.93 -7.30
CA GLN A 227 15.87 -20.12 -7.33
C GLN A 227 16.37 -20.54 -5.93
N GLN A 228 16.51 -19.59 -5.01
CA GLN A 228 17.01 -19.84 -3.66
C GLN A 228 15.95 -19.51 -2.60
N GLU A 229 15.37 -18.32 -2.69
CA GLU A 229 14.38 -17.85 -1.73
C GLU A 229 13.28 -17.03 -2.39
N LEU A 230 12.11 -17.11 -1.80
CA LEU A 230 10.93 -16.32 -2.13
C LEU A 230 10.30 -15.85 -0.84
N HIS A 231 10.17 -14.54 -0.67
CA HIS A 231 9.49 -13.94 0.47
C HIS A 231 8.27 -13.15 0.00
N ILE A 232 7.13 -13.39 0.64
CA ILE A 232 5.86 -12.69 0.39
C ILE A 232 5.37 -12.14 1.72
N THR A 233 5.26 -10.80 1.84
CA THR A 233 4.50 -10.15 2.91
C THR A 233 3.30 -9.47 2.29
N MET A 234 2.09 -9.85 2.72
CA MET A 234 0.89 -9.39 2.06
C MET A 234 -0.22 -9.04 3.04
N ALA A 235 -0.79 -7.83 2.89
CA ALA A 235 -1.93 -7.39 3.67
C ALA A 235 -3.18 -8.21 3.35
N TYR A 236 -3.51 -8.28 2.06
CA TYR A 236 -4.65 -9.01 1.52
C TYR A 236 -4.16 -10.02 0.49
N PHE A 237 -4.26 -11.28 0.87
CA PHE A 237 -3.69 -12.41 0.13
C PHE A 237 -4.80 -13.38 -0.28
N SER A 238 -5.50 -13.02 -1.36
CA SER A 238 -6.55 -13.83 -1.99
C SER A 238 -6.21 -14.08 -3.47
N PRO A 239 -5.13 -14.82 -3.74
CA PRO A 239 -4.62 -15.03 -5.08
C PRO A 239 -5.56 -15.86 -5.96
N LEU A 240 -5.42 -15.66 -7.26
CA LEU A 240 -5.95 -16.59 -8.25
C LEU A 240 -5.21 -17.93 -8.16
N GLU A 241 -5.84 -19.02 -8.63
CA GLU A 241 -5.32 -20.38 -8.48
C GLU A 241 -3.91 -20.55 -9.05
N HIS A 242 -3.61 -19.94 -10.19
CA HIS A 242 -2.30 -20.03 -10.83
C HIS A 242 -1.17 -19.39 -10.01
N PHE A 243 -1.47 -18.38 -9.15
CA PHE A 243 -0.48 -17.86 -8.19
C PHE A 243 -0.16 -18.88 -7.10
N VAL A 244 -1.18 -19.54 -6.56
CA VAL A 244 -0.99 -20.62 -5.57
C VAL A 244 -0.12 -21.71 -6.17
N GLU A 245 -0.41 -22.12 -7.40
CA GLU A 245 0.38 -23.13 -8.11
C GLU A 245 1.81 -22.67 -8.40
N ALA A 246 2.03 -21.41 -8.78
CA ALA A 246 3.38 -20.85 -8.99
C ALA A 246 4.21 -20.88 -7.69
N ILE A 247 3.62 -20.50 -6.55
CA ILE A 247 4.28 -20.52 -5.24
C ILE A 247 4.61 -21.98 -4.83
N LEU A 248 3.67 -22.90 -5.00
CA LEU A 248 3.90 -24.31 -4.74
C LEU A 248 4.95 -24.92 -5.69
N ALA A 249 4.96 -24.50 -6.96
CA ALA A 249 5.98 -24.91 -7.92
C ALA A 249 7.37 -24.40 -7.53
N ALA A 250 7.50 -23.16 -7.05
CA ALA A 250 8.74 -22.65 -6.51
C ALA A 250 9.23 -23.51 -5.33
N HIS A 251 8.35 -23.84 -4.39
CA HIS A 251 8.68 -24.76 -3.29
C HIS A 251 9.15 -26.15 -3.79
N ARG A 252 8.45 -26.74 -4.77
CA ARG A 252 8.85 -28.03 -5.36
C ARG A 252 10.21 -27.99 -6.06
N ARG A 253 10.64 -26.83 -6.56
CA ARG A 253 12.02 -26.61 -7.09
C ARG A 253 13.08 -26.51 -5.99
N GLY A 254 12.70 -26.51 -4.71
CA GLY A 254 13.61 -26.39 -3.58
C GLY A 254 13.82 -24.95 -3.09
N VAL A 255 13.06 -23.98 -3.62
CA VAL A 255 13.08 -22.59 -3.17
C VAL A 255 12.56 -22.50 -1.72
N LYS A 256 13.27 -21.74 -0.88
CA LYS A 256 12.85 -21.45 0.50
C LYS A 256 11.74 -20.41 0.51
N VAL A 257 10.49 -20.87 0.47
CA VAL A 257 9.34 -19.97 0.47
C VAL A 257 8.97 -19.54 1.89
N THR A 258 8.83 -18.23 2.10
CA THR A 258 8.37 -17.61 3.35
C THR A 258 7.19 -16.70 3.06
N VAL A 259 6.10 -16.89 3.80
CA VAL A 259 4.88 -16.06 3.71
C VAL A 259 4.62 -15.43 5.07
N LEU A 260 4.46 -14.12 5.10
CA LEU A 260 4.15 -13.33 6.29
C LEU A 260 2.87 -12.55 6.04
N ILE A 261 1.86 -12.77 6.86
CA ILE A 261 0.58 -12.04 6.81
C ILE A 261 0.18 -11.53 8.20
N PRO A 262 -0.74 -10.56 8.31
CA PRO A 262 -1.28 -10.19 9.61
C PRO A 262 -2.05 -11.35 10.23
N GLN A 263 -1.88 -11.58 11.53
CA GLN A 263 -2.66 -12.56 12.30
C GLN A 263 -4.15 -12.22 12.27
N ARG A 264 -4.48 -10.93 12.27
CA ARG A 264 -5.82 -10.38 12.14
C ARG A 264 -5.79 -9.24 11.14
N ALA A 265 -6.15 -9.52 9.90
CA ALA A 265 -6.33 -8.48 8.91
C ALA A 265 -7.60 -7.67 9.22
N ASN A 266 -7.57 -6.36 8.96
CA ASN A 266 -8.74 -5.50 9.09
C ASN A 266 -9.81 -5.79 8.04
N PHE A 267 -9.41 -6.38 6.92
CA PHE A 267 -10.26 -6.79 5.81
C PHE A 267 -9.72 -8.08 5.18
N GLN A 268 -10.55 -8.94 4.58
CA GLN A 268 -10.16 -10.21 3.92
C GLN A 268 -9.42 -11.21 4.85
N ASN A 269 -9.74 -11.21 6.11
CA ASN A 269 -9.06 -12.06 7.07
C ASN A 269 -9.25 -13.56 6.78
N ASP A 270 -10.46 -13.97 6.40
CA ASP A 270 -10.76 -15.37 6.10
C ASP A 270 -10.18 -15.82 4.75
N SER A 271 -10.12 -14.94 3.76
CA SER A 271 -9.44 -15.19 2.48
C SER A 271 -7.94 -15.38 2.67
N ASN A 272 -7.28 -14.54 3.46
CA ASN A 272 -5.87 -14.70 3.82
C ASN A 272 -5.62 -16.09 4.43
N ARG A 273 -6.42 -16.48 5.39
CA ARG A 273 -6.31 -17.77 6.11
C ARG A 273 -6.59 -18.95 5.21
N ARG A 274 -7.58 -18.84 4.31
CA ARG A 274 -7.84 -19.86 3.28
C ARG A 274 -6.60 -20.10 2.42
N THR A 275 -5.96 -19.03 1.96
CA THR A 275 -4.75 -19.11 1.14
C THR A 275 -3.61 -19.80 1.89
N ILE A 276 -3.38 -19.43 3.15
CA ILE A 276 -2.38 -20.10 4.00
C ILE A 276 -2.66 -21.59 4.13
N CYS A 277 -3.92 -21.98 4.38
CA CYS A 277 -4.30 -23.38 4.44
C CYS A 277 -4.03 -24.14 3.12
N GLN A 278 -4.25 -23.48 1.96
CA GLN A 278 -3.95 -24.07 0.66
C GLN A 278 -2.44 -24.30 0.47
N LEU A 279 -1.62 -23.31 0.78
CA LEU A 279 -0.16 -23.38 0.68
C LEU A 279 0.42 -24.44 1.61
N LEU A 280 -0.02 -24.49 2.88
CA LEU A 280 0.44 -25.51 3.84
C LEU A 280 0.04 -26.93 3.41
N LYS A 281 -1.17 -27.13 2.89
CA LYS A 281 -1.60 -28.43 2.35
C LYS A 281 -0.81 -28.81 1.12
N GLY A 282 -0.66 -27.92 0.17
CA GLY A 282 0.03 -28.20 -1.11
C GLY A 282 1.53 -28.43 -0.95
N SER A 283 2.13 -27.90 0.12
CA SER A 283 3.57 -28.08 0.43
C SER A 283 3.84 -29.13 1.51
N ASN A 284 2.82 -29.82 2.03
CA ASN A 284 2.94 -30.70 3.21
C ASN A 284 3.64 -30.02 4.40
N GLY A 285 3.33 -28.74 4.64
CA GLY A 285 3.93 -27.93 5.69
C GLY A 285 5.37 -27.44 5.40
N GLY A 286 5.85 -27.59 4.17
CA GLY A 286 7.23 -27.20 3.79
C GLY A 286 7.39 -25.69 3.54
N ILE A 287 6.33 -24.96 3.24
CA ILE A 287 6.33 -23.49 3.15
C ILE A 287 6.29 -22.90 4.56
N ARG A 288 7.20 -21.96 4.83
CA ARG A 288 7.25 -21.24 6.12
C ARG A 288 6.21 -20.13 6.17
N VAL A 289 5.27 -20.23 7.08
CA VAL A 289 4.20 -19.26 7.26
C VAL A 289 4.32 -18.61 8.62
N TRP A 290 4.15 -17.28 8.64
CA TRP A 290 4.21 -16.46 9.84
C TRP A 290 2.99 -15.56 9.94
N LEU A 291 2.39 -15.48 11.15
CA LEU A 291 1.29 -14.58 11.47
C LEU A 291 1.80 -13.44 12.35
N SER A 292 1.80 -12.23 11.81
CA SER A 292 2.25 -11.04 12.54
C SER A 292 1.18 -10.52 13.50
N PRO A 293 1.55 -10.16 14.74
CA PRO A 293 0.64 -9.45 15.64
C PRO A 293 0.32 -8.03 15.16
N LYS A 294 1.16 -7.46 14.26
CA LYS A 294 0.88 -6.19 13.60
C LYS A 294 -0.14 -6.38 12.48
N MET A 295 -0.93 -5.35 12.19
CA MET A 295 -1.62 -5.26 10.92
C MET A 295 -0.59 -4.86 9.84
N LEU A 296 0.04 -5.84 9.21
CA LEU A 296 0.92 -5.58 8.07
C LEU A 296 0.07 -5.17 6.89
N HIS A 297 0.07 -3.88 6.59
CA HIS A 297 -0.56 -3.34 5.38
C HIS A 297 0.37 -3.44 4.16
N THR A 298 1.53 -4.00 4.35
CA THR A 298 2.61 -4.23 3.39
C THR A 298 2.17 -5.10 2.20
N LYS A 299 2.64 -4.76 1.00
CA LYS A 299 2.55 -5.53 -0.22
C LYS A 299 3.96 -5.69 -0.77
N LEU A 300 4.60 -6.78 -0.39
CA LEU A 300 5.99 -7.08 -0.73
C LEU A 300 6.10 -8.48 -1.31
N VAL A 301 6.75 -8.59 -2.45
CA VAL A 301 7.20 -9.86 -3.05
C VAL A 301 8.67 -9.70 -3.40
N MET A 302 9.51 -10.61 -2.94
CA MET A 302 10.93 -10.57 -3.27
C MET A 302 11.52 -11.98 -3.45
N ASN A 303 12.54 -12.05 -4.26
CA ASN A 303 13.42 -13.19 -4.39
C ASN A 303 14.88 -12.78 -4.14
N GLU A 304 15.83 -13.68 -4.36
CA GLU A 304 17.26 -13.41 -4.16
C GLU A 304 17.85 -12.31 -5.05
N LYS A 305 17.10 -11.82 -6.06
CA LYS A 305 17.59 -10.83 -7.03
C LYS A 305 16.83 -9.50 -6.98
N THR A 306 15.55 -9.54 -6.64
CA THR A 306 14.66 -8.38 -6.80
C THR A 306 13.71 -8.26 -5.62
N ILE A 307 13.54 -7.04 -5.16
CA ILE A 307 12.54 -6.61 -4.17
C ILE A 307 11.47 -5.81 -4.88
N SER A 308 10.20 -6.20 -4.74
CA SER A 308 9.04 -5.43 -5.20
C SER A 308 8.15 -5.08 -4.03
N PHE A 309 7.83 -3.80 -3.87
CA PHE A 309 6.85 -3.35 -2.88
C PHE A 309 6.10 -2.11 -3.36
N GLY A 310 4.93 -1.85 -2.77
CA GLY A 310 4.09 -0.73 -3.17
C GLY A 310 2.64 -0.88 -2.73
N SER A 311 1.71 -0.61 -3.65
CA SER A 311 0.28 -0.64 -3.36
C SER A 311 -0.41 -1.96 -3.71
N THR A 312 0.19 -2.82 -4.55
CA THR A 312 -0.46 -3.96 -5.20
C THR A 312 -0.59 -5.18 -4.29
N ASN A 313 -1.80 -5.48 -3.86
CA ASN A 313 -2.12 -6.74 -3.20
C ASN A 313 -2.17 -7.90 -4.21
N ILE A 314 -1.93 -9.13 -3.75
CA ILE A 314 -2.13 -10.32 -4.58
C ILE A 314 -3.61 -10.73 -4.52
N THR A 315 -4.43 -10.03 -5.29
CA THR A 315 -5.88 -10.24 -5.38
C THR A 315 -6.37 -10.01 -6.81
N LYS A 316 -7.48 -10.65 -7.18
CA LYS A 316 -8.06 -10.50 -8.52
C LYS A 316 -8.37 -9.04 -8.87
N LYS A 317 -8.86 -8.27 -7.91
CA LYS A 317 -9.25 -6.88 -8.12
C LYS A 317 -8.04 -5.97 -8.32
N ALA A 318 -6.98 -6.15 -7.53
CA ALA A 318 -5.74 -5.41 -7.69
C ALA A 318 -5.14 -5.63 -9.09
N PHE A 319 -5.19 -6.85 -9.60
CA PHE A 319 -4.63 -7.14 -10.92
C PHE A 319 -5.49 -6.67 -12.10
N ASN A 320 -6.81 -6.54 -11.94
CA ASN A 320 -7.70 -6.34 -13.10
C ASN A 320 -8.54 -5.06 -13.05
N GLN A 321 -8.63 -4.38 -11.91
CA GLN A 321 -9.61 -3.30 -11.72
C GLN A 321 -9.05 -2.05 -11.05
N LEU A 322 -7.96 -2.16 -10.28
CA LEU A 322 -7.35 -1.03 -9.60
C LEU A 322 -6.15 -0.51 -10.36
N ASP A 323 -5.95 0.79 -10.33
CA ASP A 323 -4.64 1.35 -10.64
C ASP A 323 -3.74 1.09 -9.44
N GLU A 324 -2.54 0.60 -9.69
CA GLU A 324 -1.59 0.15 -8.69
C GLU A 324 -0.18 0.59 -9.08
N LEU A 325 0.68 0.77 -8.10
CA LEU A 325 2.06 1.20 -8.29
C LEU A 325 2.99 0.45 -7.35
N ASN A 326 3.98 -0.21 -7.92
CA ASN A 326 5.07 -0.82 -7.16
C ASN A 326 6.43 -0.32 -7.66
N LEU A 327 7.38 -0.30 -6.74
CA LEU A 327 8.80 -0.12 -7.04
C LEU A 327 9.47 -1.50 -7.07
N PHE A 328 10.31 -1.71 -8.08
CA PHE A 328 11.17 -2.88 -8.22
C PHE A 328 12.62 -2.42 -8.13
N VAL A 329 13.35 -2.99 -7.19
CA VAL A 329 14.77 -2.67 -6.94
C VAL A 329 15.59 -3.94 -6.81
N PRO A 330 16.90 -3.91 -7.08
CA PRO A 330 17.79 -5.04 -6.84
C PRO A 330 17.77 -5.46 -5.36
N ASN A 331 17.82 -6.76 -5.11
CA ASN A 331 18.10 -7.33 -3.80
C ASN A 331 19.60 -7.59 -3.71
N ASP A 332 20.33 -6.57 -3.36
CA ASP A 332 21.79 -6.52 -3.33
C ASP A 332 22.32 -6.10 -1.95
N ASP A 333 23.59 -5.73 -1.89
CA ASP A 333 24.25 -5.25 -0.66
C ASP A 333 24.00 -3.76 -0.36
N SER A 334 23.05 -3.09 -1.06
CA SER A 334 22.70 -1.70 -0.80
C SER A 334 22.11 -1.48 0.58
N GLU A 335 22.22 -0.27 1.10
CA GLU A 335 21.60 0.10 2.38
C GLU A 335 20.08 -0.04 2.33
N PHE A 336 19.47 0.18 1.15
CA PHE A 336 18.03 -0.03 0.95
C PHE A 336 17.64 -1.49 1.14
N ALA A 337 18.32 -2.42 0.46
CA ALA A 337 18.03 -3.85 0.55
C ALA A 337 18.32 -4.38 1.97
N LYS A 338 19.42 -3.96 2.61
CA LYS A 338 19.72 -4.30 4.01
C LYS A 338 18.63 -3.84 4.96
N ALA A 339 18.16 -2.58 4.85
CA ALA A 339 17.09 -2.04 5.68
C ALA A 339 15.77 -2.81 5.48
N MET A 340 15.45 -3.21 4.25
CA MET A 340 14.28 -4.03 3.95
C MET A 340 14.38 -5.40 4.62
N LEU A 341 15.50 -6.10 4.46
CA LEU A 341 15.75 -7.42 5.06
C LEU A 341 15.72 -7.37 6.59
N GLU A 342 16.27 -6.33 7.20
CA GLU A 342 16.23 -6.13 8.66
C GLU A 342 14.78 -5.89 9.15
N SER A 343 14.00 -5.10 8.43
CA SER A 343 12.60 -4.87 8.74
C SER A 343 11.78 -6.16 8.69
N ILE A 344 11.95 -6.96 7.62
CA ILE A 344 11.32 -8.28 7.48
C ILE A 344 11.72 -9.21 8.62
N ALA A 345 13.01 -9.30 8.92
CA ALA A 345 13.52 -10.12 10.01
C ALA A 345 12.97 -9.69 11.38
N SER A 346 12.80 -8.39 11.58
CA SER A 346 12.17 -7.83 12.78
C SER A 346 10.70 -8.24 12.89
N ASP A 347 9.94 -8.18 11.81
CA ASP A 347 8.55 -8.61 11.80
C ASP A 347 8.39 -10.12 12.02
N ILE A 348 9.25 -10.93 11.41
CA ILE A 348 9.27 -12.39 11.63
C ILE A 348 9.56 -12.73 13.10
N ARG A 349 10.51 -12.04 13.75
CA ARG A 349 10.88 -12.31 15.17
C ARG A 349 9.72 -12.19 16.14
N ILE A 350 8.75 -11.32 15.87
CA ILE A 350 7.58 -11.11 16.72
C ILE A 350 6.36 -11.90 16.26
N SER A 351 6.47 -12.59 15.13
CA SER A 351 5.36 -13.31 14.49
C SER A 351 5.27 -14.75 14.99
N GLN A 352 4.07 -15.31 14.95
CA GLN A 352 3.80 -16.69 15.29
C GLN A 352 3.98 -17.59 14.06
N PRO A 353 4.83 -18.65 14.10
CA PRO A 353 4.90 -19.60 13.02
C PRO A 353 3.64 -20.45 12.94
N VAL A 354 3.28 -20.85 11.73
CA VAL A 354 2.20 -21.80 11.45
C VAL A 354 2.77 -22.93 10.61
N THR A 355 2.61 -24.16 11.08
CA THR A 355 3.21 -25.36 10.47
C THR A 355 2.17 -26.31 9.88
N ALA A 356 0.94 -26.25 10.36
CA ALA A 356 -0.14 -27.15 9.91
C ALA A 356 -1.42 -26.37 9.56
N PRO A 357 -2.16 -26.83 8.54
CA PRO A 357 -3.44 -26.20 8.15
C PRO A 357 -4.48 -26.12 9.28
N GLY A 358 -4.43 -27.06 10.22
CA GLY A 358 -5.35 -27.12 11.38
C GLY A 358 -5.11 -26.03 12.43
N GLU A 359 -3.99 -25.32 12.37
CA GLU A 359 -3.68 -24.19 13.25
C GLU A 359 -4.35 -22.87 12.79
N VAL A 360 -4.94 -22.87 11.59
CA VAL A 360 -5.55 -21.68 10.98
C VAL A 360 -7.01 -21.95 10.70
N GLU A 361 -7.87 -21.40 11.56
CA GLU A 361 -9.31 -21.46 11.37
C GLU A 361 -9.81 -20.31 10.49
N TYR A 362 -10.77 -20.58 9.60
CA TYR A 362 -11.45 -19.57 8.80
C TYR A 362 -12.87 -19.99 8.44
N ASN A 363 -13.75 -19.03 8.23
CA ASN A 363 -15.10 -19.26 7.74
C ASN A 363 -15.09 -19.39 6.20
N ARG A 364 -15.44 -20.59 5.70
CA ARG A 364 -15.41 -20.87 4.24
C ARG A 364 -16.35 -19.99 3.44
N LEU A 365 -17.54 -19.66 3.98
CA LEU A 365 -18.51 -18.83 3.31
C LEU A 365 -18.02 -17.38 3.24
N ILE A 366 -17.49 -16.86 4.36
CA ILE A 366 -16.93 -15.51 4.40
C ILE A 366 -15.72 -15.41 3.44
N ALA A 367 -14.79 -16.36 3.48
CA ALA A 367 -13.64 -16.40 2.58
C ALA A 367 -14.03 -16.45 1.10
N TRP A 368 -15.15 -17.12 0.78
CA TRP A 368 -15.69 -17.17 -0.58
C TRP A 368 -16.29 -15.81 -0.98
N LEU A 369 -17.08 -15.18 -0.11
CA LEU A 369 -17.66 -13.86 -0.34
C LEU A 369 -16.58 -12.77 -0.46
N GLU A 370 -15.57 -12.79 0.40
CA GLU A 370 -14.41 -11.89 0.33
C GLU A 370 -13.69 -12.01 -1.01
N GLY A 371 -13.56 -13.20 -1.56
CA GLY A 371 -12.94 -13.45 -2.87
C GLY A 371 -13.70 -12.83 -4.06
N PHE A 372 -14.99 -12.50 -3.92
CA PHE A 372 -15.75 -11.76 -4.95
C PHE A 372 -15.65 -10.24 -4.83
N MET A 373 -15.36 -9.76 -3.62
CA MET A 373 -15.27 -8.32 -3.37
C MET A 373 -13.89 -7.73 -3.72
N VAL A 374 -12.94 -8.61 -4.06
CA VAL A 374 -11.53 -8.26 -4.22
C VAL A 374 -10.99 -8.61 -5.58
#